data_eb9d269e3049fa85db65efabcb196dad
#
_entry.id   eb9d269e3049fa85db65efabcb196dad
#
_cell.length_a   1.000
_cell.length_b   1.000
_cell.length_c   1.000
_cell.angle_alpha   90.00
_cell.angle_beta   90.00
_cell.angle_gamma   90.00
#
_symmetry.space_group_name_H-M   'P 1'
#
loop_
_entity.id
_entity.type
_entity.pdbx_description
1 polymer ?
#
loop_
_entity_poly.entity_id
_entity_poly.type
_entity_poly.pdbx_seq_one_letter_code
_entity_poly.pdbx_strand_id
1 'polypeptide(L)'
;MSETIKSDKTYVLDNYFDETTMSLHLKADRPILRKKWTPWNRNPVMDEKIITQDEMDALIQQIFDEATNEKWNYLEIDRKLSKVLQLGPYRIVIVYPPLSDATEITAVRPVKKTTIEDYNLSPEVMDLLTNHAKWILVSWAPGSGKSTFVQALVLVYHQNHHIIKTIESPRDLMVDEDVVQYSFTHWTHDEVRDILLLSRPDYTVYDEVRNTPDFELYKDLRLTWIGMLGVIHATKPVDSIQRFIGCIEMWIIPQVIDTVIFID
;
A
#
# COMPACT_ATOMS: atom_id res chain seq x y z
N MET A 1 22.74 14.88 -1.96
CA MET A 1 21.92 15.48 -3.04
C MET A 1 21.17 14.32 -3.67
N SER A 2 19.98 14.04 -3.21
CA SER A 2 19.12 13.01 -3.79
C SER A 2 18.47 13.59 -5.03
N GLU A 3 18.91 13.17 -6.19
CA GLU A 3 18.17 13.40 -7.43
C GLU A 3 16.83 12.69 -7.30
N THR A 4 15.80 13.48 -7.19
CA THR A 4 14.42 13.02 -7.32
C THR A 4 14.29 12.46 -8.73
N ILE A 5 14.25 11.15 -8.89
CA ILE A 5 13.86 10.52 -10.15
C ILE A 5 12.41 10.90 -10.36
N LYS A 6 12.18 12.06 -10.97
CA LYS A 6 10.94 12.35 -11.68
C LYS A 6 10.97 11.41 -12.88
N SER A 7 10.17 10.37 -12.85
CA SER A 7 9.75 9.76 -14.09
C SER A 7 9.09 10.86 -14.91
N ASP A 8 9.76 11.31 -15.97
CA ASP A 8 9.21 12.29 -16.95
C ASP A 8 8.05 11.69 -17.75
N LYS A 9 7.50 10.59 -17.29
CA LYS A 9 6.44 9.88 -17.96
C LYS A 9 5.08 10.41 -17.57
N THR A 10 4.30 10.74 -18.58
CA THR A 10 2.90 11.18 -18.47
C THR A 10 2.00 9.98 -18.71
N TYR A 11 1.15 9.68 -17.75
CA TYR A 11 0.10 8.67 -17.86
C TYR A 11 -1.22 9.32 -18.33
N VAL A 12 -2.08 8.56 -18.98
CA VAL A 12 -3.40 9.04 -19.42
C VAL A 12 -4.21 9.63 -18.25
N LEU A 13 -4.04 9.08 -17.05
CA LEU A 13 -4.72 9.54 -15.84
C LEU A 13 -4.23 10.88 -15.33
N ASP A 14 -3.03 11.35 -15.71
CA ASP A 14 -2.53 12.68 -15.30
C ASP A 14 -3.46 13.82 -15.79
N ASN A 15 -4.19 13.60 -16.87
CA ASN A 15 -5.19 14.56 -17.38
C ASN A 15 -6.39 14.76 -16.42
N TYR A 16 -6.58 13.84 -15.46
CA TYR A 16 -7.69 13.85 -14.50
C TYR A 16 -7.26 14.23 -13.10
N PHE A 17 -5.95 14.26 -12.83
CA PHE A 17 -5.39 14.50 -11.50
C PHE A 17 -4.62 15.81 -11.45
N ASP A 18 -5.00 16.68 -10.51
CA ASP A 18 -4.18 17.80 -10.08
C ASP A 18 -3.38 17.45 -8.82
N GLU A 19 -2.55 18.38 -8.33
CA GLU A 19 -1.69 18.17 -7.16
C GLU A 19 -2.45 17.81 -5.86
N THR A 20 -3.73 18.12 -5.80
CA THR A 20 -4.59 17.90 -4.64
C THR A 20 -5.50 16.69 -4.78
N THR A 21 -5.66 16.13 -5.96
CA THR A 21 -6.57 15.00 -6.22
C THR A 21 -6.00 13.71 -5.67
N MET A 22 -6.71 13.11 -4.70
CA MET A 22 -6.38 11.82 -4.09
C MET A 22 -7.01 10.64 -4.82
N SER A 23 -8.24 10.80 -5.24
CA SER A 23 -8.96 9.75 -5.97
C SER A 23 -9.91 10.34 -6.99
N LEU A 24 -10.05 9.60 -8.08
CA LEU A 24 -10.94 9.83 -9.21
C LEU A 24 -11.97 8.72 -9.23
N HIS A 25 -13.24 9.07 -9.37
CA HIS A 25 -14.33 8.12 -9.49
C HIS A 25 -15.12 8.45 -10.74
N LEU A 26 -15.07 7.55 -11.71
CA LEU A 26 -15.76 7.64 -12.98
C LEU A 26 -16.82 6.57 -13.03
N LYS A 27 -18.03 6.95 -13.42
CA LYS A 27 -19.13 6.05 -13.72
C LYS A 27 -19.71 6.46 -15.06
N ALA A 28 -19.93 5.50 -15.94
CA ALA A 28 -20.46 5.78 -17.28
C ALA A 28 -21.76 6.61 -17.21
N ASP A 29 -21.86 7.59 -18.08
CA ASP A 29 -22.97 8.53 -18.23
C ASP A 29 -23.26 9.36 -16.96
N ARG A 30 -22.23 9.62 -16.15
CA ARG A 30 -22.30 10.41 -14.93
C ARG A 30 -21.19 11.47 -14.86
N PRO A 31 -21.41 12.54 -14.06
CA PRO A 31 -20.36 13.51 -13.76
C PRO A 31 -19.14 12.87 -13.12
N ILE A 32 -17.97 13.38 -13.44
CA ILE A 32 -16.71 12.96 -12.85
C ILE A 32 -16.64 13.43 -11.39
N LEU A 33 -16.34 12.49 -10.47
CA LEU A 33 -16.15 12.79 -9.06
C LEU A 33 -14.65 12.74 -8.70
N ARG A 34 -14.15 13.79 -8.07
CA ARG A 34 -12.77 13.84 -7.53
C ARG A 34 -12.81 14.04 -6.04
N LYS A 35 -12.04 13.24 -5.32
CA LYS A 35 -11.76 13.48 -3.91
C LYS A 35 -10.43 14.20 -3.79
N LYS A 36 -10.48 15.43 -3.26
CA LYS A 36 -9.29 16.28 -3.09
C LYS A 36 -8.81 16.24 -1.65
N TRP A 37 -7.49 16.28 -1.49
CA TRP A 37 -6.87 16.49 -0.18
C TRP A 37 -6.85 17.98 0.12
N THR A 38 -7.59 18.36 1.14
CA THR A 38 -7.50 19.70 1.72
C THR A 38 -7.48 19.55 3.23
N PRO A 39 -6.66 20.31 3.98
CA PRO A 39 -6.77 20.34 5.43
C PRO A 39 -8.22 20.66 5.81
N TRP A 40 -8.85 19.80 6.60
CA TRP A 40 -10.21 19.97 7.14
C TRP A 40 -11.39 19.70 6.20
N ASN A 41 -11.20 19.46 4.90
CA ASN A 41 -12.30 19.16 3.99
C ASN A 41 -11.96 18.00 3.05
N ARG A 42 -12.69 16.89 3.17
CA ARG A 42 -12.55 15.69 2.33
C ARG A 42 -13.78 15.45 1.45
N ASN A 43 -14.57 16.48 1.20
CA ASN A 43 -15.76 16.33 0.38
C ASN A 43 -15.37 16.09 -1.10
N PRO A 44 -16.09 15.17 -1.78
CA PRO A 44 -15.88 14.98 -3.21
C PRO A 44 -16.30 16.25 -3.97
N VAL A 45 -15.51 16.62 -4.96
CA VAL A 45 -15.84 17.67 -5.94
C VAL A 45 -16.41 16.98 -7.17
N MET A 46 -17.55 17.44 -7.60
CA MET A 46 -18.21 16.97 -8.82
C MET A 46 -17.89 17.93 -9.97
N ASP A 47 -17.40 17.39 -11.08
CA ASP A 47 -17.21 18.16 -12.30
C ASP A 47 -18.54 18.31 -13.04
N GLU A 48 -18.62 19.34 -13.88
CA GLU A 48 -19.75 19.50 -14.82
C GLU A 48 -19.66 18.51 -16.00
N LYS A 49 -18.45 18.01 -16.31
CA LYS A 49 -18.23 17.08 -17.41
C LYS A 49 -18.82 15.71 -17.06
N ILE A 50 -19.71 15.23 -17.91
CA ILE A 50 -20.21 13.85 -17.92
C ILE A 50 -19.27 13.01 -18.78
N ILE A 51 -18.83 11.86 -18.28
CA ILE A 51 -18.04 10.89 -19.04
C ILE A 51 -18.99 9.86 -19.66
N THR A 52 -18.96 9.73 -20.99
CA THR A 52 -19.80 8.75 -21.70
C THR A 52 -19.24 7.35 -21.62
N GLN A 53 -20.06 6.33 -21.97
CA GLN A 53 -19.59 4.95 -22.04
C GLN A 53 -18.44 4.79 -23.06
N ASP A 54 -18.53 5.44 -24.23
CA ASP A 54 -17.48 5.35 -25.25
C ASP A 54 -16.15 5.98 -24.77
N GLU A 55 -16.22 7.11 -24.05
CA GLU A 55 -15.03 7.73 -23.42
C GLU A 55 -14.44 6.83 -22.34
N MET A 56 -15.29 6.12 -21.56
CA MET A 56 -14.85 5.14 -20.57
C MET A 56 -14.12 3.96 -21.22
N ASP A 57 -14.67 3.41 -22.29
CA ASP A 57 -14.08 2.28 -23.01
C ASP A 57 -12.74 2.67 -23.63
N ALA A 58 -12.65 3.87 -24.22
CA ALA A 58 -11.40 4.41 -24.75
C ALA A 58 -10.36 4.63 -23.65
N LEU A 59 -10.75 5.15 -22.49
CA LEU A 59 -9.86 5.35 -21.34
C LEU A 59 -9.35 4.01 -20.78
N ILE A 60 -10.24 3.02 -20.68
CA ILE A 60 -9.87 1.66 -20.24
C ILE A 60 -8.82 1.05 -21.18
N GLN A 61 -9.04 1.17 -22.50
CA GLN A 61 -8.07 0.67 -23.48
C GLN A 61 -6.70 1.34 -23.32
N GLN A 62 -6.66 2.67 -23.18
CA GLN A 62 -5.41 3.41 -22.94
C GLN A 62 -4.70 2.98 -21.66
N ILE A 63 -5.44 2.77 -20.56
CA ILE A 63 -4.89 2.27 -19.30
C ILE A 63 -4.24 0.90 -19.50
N PHE A 64 -4.89 -0.01 -20.23
CA PHE A 64 -4.31 -1.33 -20.50
C PHE A 64 -3.11 -1.27 -21.44
N ASP A 65 -3.14 -0.41 -22.46
CA ASP A 65 -2.03 -0.22 -23.38
C ASP A 65 -0.78 0.33 -22.63
N GLU A 66 -0.98 1.27 -21.71
CA GLU A 66 0.09 1.76 -20.85
C GLU A 66 0.58 0.69 -19.86
N ALA A 67 -0.33 -0.10 -19.29
CA ALA A 67 0.01 -1.14 -18.33
C ALA A 67 0.86 -2.28 -18.94
N THR A 68 0.63 -2.62 -20.22
CA THR A 68 1.36 -3.71 -20.89
C THR A 68 2.76 -3.31 -21.35
N ASN A 69 3.05 -2.02 -21.44
CA ASN A 69 4.29 -1.50 -22.02
C ASN A 69 5.43 -1.32 -21.02
N GLU A 70 5.23 -1.60 -19.71
CA GLU A 70 6.25 -1.32 -18.70
C GLU A 70 6.43 -2.39 -17.62
N LYS A 71 7.70 -2.51 -17.17
CA LYS A 71 8.13 -3.50 -16.16
C LYS A 71 7.50 -3.32 -14.77
N TRP A 72 7.00 -2.12 -14.45
CA TRP A 72 6.55 -1.73 -13.10
C TRP A 72 5.03 -1.58 -13.01
N ASN A 73 4.34 -1.94 -14.06
CA ASN A 73 2.90 -1.94 -14.07
C ASN A 73 2.39 -3.36 -13.82
N TYR A 74 1.47 -3.50 -12.89
CA TYR A 74 0.99 -4.81 -12.46
C TYR A 74 -0.51 -4.93 -12.62
N LEU A 75 -0.94 -5.98 -13.28
CA LEU A 75 -2.32 -6.44 -13.20
C LEU A 75 -2.45 -7.31 -11.94
N GLU A 76 -2.88 -6.68 -10.85
CA GLU A 76 -2.97 -7.31 -9.53
C GLU A 76 -4.13 -8.28 -9.42
N ILE A 77 -5.27 -7.93 -9.97
CA ILE A 77 -6.46 -8.77 -9.99
C ILE A 77 -7.05 -8.75 -11.40
N ASP A 78 -7.18 -9.91 -12.00
CA ASP A 78 -7.83 -10.11 -13.29
C ASP A 78 -9.00 -11.08 -13.15
N ARG A 79 -10.20 -10.53 -12.96
CA ARG A 79 -11.45 -11.28 -12.93
C ARG A 79 -12.33 -10.85 -14.09
N LYS A 80 -13.30 -11.71 -14.45
CA LYS A 80 -14.20 -11.45 -15.57
C LYS A 80 -14.88 -10.07 -15.52
N LEU A 81 -15.28 -9.64 -14.33
CA LEU A 81 -16.08 -8.42 -14.13
C LEU A 81 -15.36 -7.35 -13.29
N SER A 82 -14.13 -7.59 -12.87
CA SER A 82 -13.34 -6.61 -12.13
C SER A 82 -11.86 -6.78 -12.38
N LYS A 83 -11.17 -5.67 -12.47
CA LYS A 83 -9.71 -5.65 -12.64
C LYS A 83 -9.12 -4.64 -11.68
N VAL A 84 -7.95 -4.97 -11.12
CA VAL A 84 -7.16 -4.05 -10.30
C VAL A 84 -5.77 -3.99 -10.90
N LEU A 85 -5.34 -2.77 -11.23
CA LEU A 85 -4.04 -2.51 -11.84
C LEU A 85 -3.25 -1.51 -11.00
N GLN A 86 -1.95 -1.68 -10.99
CA GLN A 86 -1.00 -0.64 -10.60
C GLN A 86 -0.38 -0.06 -11.87
N LEU A 87 -0.56 1.24 -12.09
CA LEU A 87 -0.04 1.98 -13.24
C LEU A 87 0.79 3.17 -12.72
N GLY A 88 2.09 2.99 -12.62
CA GLY A 88 2.95 3.97 -11.96
C GLY A 88 2.43 4.32 -10.55
N PRO A 89 2.12 5.61 -10.27
CA PRO A 89 1.61 6.02 -8.96
C PRO A 89 0.12 5.70 -8.75
N TYR A 90 -0.59 5.19 -9.77
CA TYR A 90 -2.03 5.00 -9.76
C TYR A 90 -2.40 3.56 -9.44
N ARG A 91 -3.20 3.34 -8.38
CA ARG A 91 -3.98 2.12 -8.21
C ARG A 91 -5.34 2.31 -8.84
N ILE A 92 -5.67 1.44 -9.80
CA ILE A 92 -6.87 1.55 -10.63
C ILE A 92 -7.74 0.32 -10.39
N VAL A 93 -9.00 0.55 -10.08
CA VAL A 93 -10.03 -0.49 -9.98
C VAL A 93 -11.04 -0.25 -11.09
N ILE A 94 -11.26 -1.26 -11.93
CA ILE A 94 -12.25 -1.23 -13.03
C ILE A 94 -13.30 -2.30 -12.73
N VAL A 95 -14.55 -1.93 -12.78
CA VAL A 95 -15.68 -2.85 -12.53
C VAL A 95 -16.69 -2.73 -13.66
N TYR A 96 -17.23 -3.89 -14.06
CA TYR A 96 -18.18 -4.01 -15.16
C TYR A 96 -19.53 -4.58 -14.70
N PRO A 97 -20.62 -4.25 -15.42
CA PRO A 97 -21.89 -4.93 -15.23
C PRO A 97 -21.79 -6.44 -15.50
N PRO A 98 -22.55 -7.28 -14.80
CA PRO A 98 -23.56 -6.98 -13.77
C PRO A 98 -23.02 -6.94 -12.34
N LEU A 99 -21.69 -6.90 -12.12
CA LEU A 99 -21.14 -6.75 -10.78
C LEU A 99 -21.43 -5.36 -10.21
N SER A 100 -21.42 -4.34 -11.07
CA SER A 100 -21.92 -3.00 -10.83
C SER A 100 -23.11 -2.71 -11.75
N ASP A 101 -23.84 -1.63 -11.50
CA ASP A 101 -24.96 -1.19 -12.35
C ASP A 101 -24.52 -0.48 -13.64
N ALA A 102 -23.24 -0.04 -13.69
CA ALA A 102 -22.62 0.55 -14.89
C ALA A 102 -21.10 0.31 -14.83
N THR A 103 -20.38 0.54 -15.92
CA THR A 103 -18.93 0.54 -15.93
C THR A 103 -18.41 1.64 -15.00
N GLU A 104 -17.49 1.26 -14.11
CA GLU A 104 -16.87 2.14 -13.12
C GLU A 104 -15.35 2.05 -13.19
N ILE A 105 -14.67 3.20 -13.07
CA ILE A 105 -13.24 3.28 -12.82
C ILE A 105 -13.02 4.09 -11.56
N THR A 106 -12.32 3.51 -10.60
CA THR A 106 -11.79 4.23 -9.45
C THR A 106 -10.28 4.23 -9.54
N ALA A 107 -9.66 5.42 -9.62
CA ALA A 107 -8.22 5.57 -9.57
C ALA A 107 -7.80 6.33 -8.29
N VAL A 108 -6.79 5.83 -7.61
CA VAL A 108 -6.26 6.41 -6.37
C VAL A 108 -4.78 6.67 -6.54
N ARG A 109 -4.32 7.83 -6.08
CA ARG A 109 -2.90 8.23 -6.09
C ARG A 109 -2.54 8.85 -4.74
N PRO A 110 -1.37 8.53 -4.14
CA PRO A 110 -0.83 9.27 -3.01
C PRO A 110 -0.58 10.75 -3.40
N VAL A 111 -1.02 11.68 -2.56
CA VAL A 111 -0.86 13.13 -2.86
C VAL A 111 0.50 13.64 -2.42
N LYS A 112 1.10 13.07 -1.37
CA LYS A 112 2.38 13.51 -0.83
C LYS A 112 3.28 12.31 -0.52
N LYS A 113 4.53 12.35 -1.00
CA LYS A 113 5.60 11.54 -0.42
C LYS A 113 5.98 12.20 0.91
N THR A 114 5.72 11.49 1.99
CA THR A 114 6.10 11.95 3.34
C THR A 114 7.43 11.30 3.69
N THR A 115 8.36 12.06 4.23
CA THR A 115 9.60 11.54 4.79
C THR A 115 9.44 11.30 6.29
N ILE A 116 10.39 10.59 6.89
CA ILE A 116 10.31 10.30 8.33
C ILE A 116 10.40 11.55 9.18
N GLU A 117 11.09 12.59 8.70
CA GLU A 117 11.23 13.89 9.33
C GLU A 117 9.90 14.65 9.44
N ASP A 118 8.99 14.44 8.50
CA ASP A 118 7.65 15.06 8.52
C ASP A 118 6.82 14.62 9.76
N TYR A 119 7.19 13.48 10.37
CA TYR A 119 6.52 12.97 11.59
C TYR A 119 7.05 13.57 12.88
N ASN A 120 8.11 14.37 12.84
CA ASN A 120 8.71 15.04 13.99
C ASN A 120 8.93 14.12 15.20
N LEU A 121 9.42 12.90 14.93
CA LEU A 121 9.71 11.92 15.97
C LEU A 121 10.86 12.42 16.87
N SER A 122 10.79 12.11 18.18
CA SER A 122 11.91 12.43 19.07
C SER A 122 13.16 11.63 18.70
N PRO A 123 14.37 12.13 19.00
CA PRO A 123 15.61 11.39 18.73
C PRO A 123 15.62 9.99 19.35
N GLU A 124 15.02 9.83 20.54
CA GLU A 124 14.94 8.53 21.23
C GLU A 124 14.04 7.56 20.47
N VAL A 125 12.92 8.02 19.90
CA VAL A 125 12.02 7.20 19.08
C VAL A 125 12.71 6.83 17.76
N MET A 126 13.41 7.77 17.14
CA MET A 126 14.19 7.48 15.92
C MET A 126 15.27 6.45 16.18
N ASP A 127 16.03 6.60 17.27
CA ASP A 127 17.06 5.61 17.65
C ASP A 127 16.44 4.24 17.93
N LEU A 128 15.31 4.19 18.65
CA LEU A 128 14.57 2.96 18.87
C LEU A 128 14.21 2.27 17.56
N LEU A 129 13.61 2.99 16.61
CA LEU A 129 13.12 2.43 15.36
C LEU A 129 14.25 2.00 14.42
N THR A 130 15.39 2.71 14.44
CA THR A 130 16.50 2.42 13.53
C THR A 130 17.48 1.38 14.05
N ASN A 131 17.69 1.31 15.38
CA ASN A 131 18.77 0.53 15.96
C ASN A 131 18.31 -0.60 16.90
N HIS A 132 17.11 -0.52 17.46
CA HIS A 132 16.67 -1.43 18.52
C HIS A 132 15.43 -2.23 18.17
N ALA A 133 14.38 -1.59 17.65
CA ALA A 133 13.14 -2.26 17.29
C ALA A 133 13.32 -3.07 16.00
N LYS A 134 12.99 -4.36 16.07
CA LYS A 134 13.07 -5.27 14.93
C LYS A 134 11.74 -5.88 14.56
N TRP A 135 10.73 -5.78 15.44
CA TRP A 135 9.43 -6.41 15.25
C TRP A 135 8.34 -5.41 15.56
N ILE A 136 8.18 -4.53 14.60
CA ILE A 136 7.38 -3.32 14.69
C ILE A 136 6.00 -3.62 14.15
N LEU A 137 4.99 -3.24 14.93
CA LEU A 137 3.61 -3.26 14.51
C LEU A 137 3.11 -1.83 14.38
N VAL A 138 2.78 -1.42 13.17
CA VAL A 138 2.24 -0.07 12.88
C VAL A 138 0.73 -0.17 12.76
N SER A 139 0.04 0.61 13.55
CA SER A 139 -1.41 0.61 13.61
C SER A 139 -2.00 2.01 13.73
N TRP A 140 -3.25 2.16 13.32
CA TRP A 140 -4.02 3.40 13.42
C TRP A 140 -5.47 3.21 13.06
N ALA A 141 -6.24 4.31 13.22
CA ALA A 141 -7.62 4.38 12.78
C ALA A 141 -7.74 4.48 11.24
N PRO A 142 -8.76 3.91 10.60
CA PRO A 142 -8.91 3.92 9.16
C PRO A 142 -8.86 5.32 8.54
N GLY A 143 -7.99 5.54 7.55
CA GLY A 143 -7.94 6.76 6.75
C GLY A 143 -6.84 7.77 7.06
N SER A 144 -5.88 7.49 7.95
CA SER A 144 -4.88 8.45 8.46
C SER A 144 -3.47 8.38 7.84
N GLY A 145 -3.29 7.79 6.66
CA GLY A 145 -2.01 7.89 5.95
C GLY A 145 -0.98 6.80 6.26
N LYS A 146 -1.43 5.58 6.48
CA LYS A 146 -0.65 4.38 6.87
C LYS A 146 0.53 4.05 6.00
N SER A 147 0.30 3.78 4.77
CA SER A 147 1.32 3.39 3.80
C SER A 147 2.45 4.42 3.76
N THR A 148 2.12 5.68 4.05
CA THR A 148 3.08 6.79 4.01
C THR A 148 4.14 6.73 5.11
N PHE A 149 3.74 6.38 6.36
CA PHE A 149 4.70 6.20 7.46
C PHE A 149 5.59 4.97 7.23
N VAL A 150 4.98 3.87 6.83
CA VAL A 150 5.70 2.63 6.52
C VAL A 150 6.70 2.86 5.38
N GLN A 151 6.29 3.54 4.32
CA GLN A 151 7.18 3.92 3.21
C GLN A 151 8.35 4.79 3.68
N ALA A 152 8.07 5.77 4.55
CA ALA A 152 9.11 6.62 5.12
C ALA A 152 10.12 5.83 5.96
N LEU A 153 9.66 4.85 6.74
CA LEU A 153 10.52 3.99 7.55
C LEU A 153 11.31 2.99 6.67
N VAL A 154 10.69 2.44 5.63
CA VAL A 154 11.37 1.60 4.63
C VAL A 154 12.51 2.36 3.97
N LEU A 155 12.30 3.63 3.61
CA LEU A 155 13.35 4.47 3.04
C LEU A 155 14.54 4.63 4.00
N VAL A 156 14.28 4.85 5.30
CA VAL A 156 15.35 4.92 6.32
C VAL A 156 16.13 3.61 6.40
N TYR A 157 15.46 2.48 6.41
CA TYR A 157 16.14 1.17 6.44
C TYR A 157 16.94 0.92 5.15
N HIS A 158 16.40 1.27 3.99
CA HIS A 158 17.09 1.17 2.72
C HIS A 158 18.35 2.06 2.67
N GLN A 159 18.26 3.29 3.14
CA GLN A 159 19.42 4.20 3.26
C GLN A 159 20.50 3.67 4.22
N ASN A 160 20.10 2.87 5.21
CA ASN A 160 21.03 2.16 6.10
C ASN A 160 21.54 0.84 5.53
N HIS A 161 21.34 0.59 4.22
CA HIS A 161 21.83 -0.55 3.46
C HIS A 161 21.21 -1.91 3.89
N HIS A 162 20.01 -1.90 4.47
CA HIS A 162 19.29 -3.13 4.75
C HIS A 162 18.62 -3.70 3.50
N ILE A 163 18.64 -5.02 3.36
CA ILE A 163 17.89 -5.74 2.33
C ILE A 163 16.44 -5.82 2.79
N ILE A 164 15.54 -5.17 2.05
CA ILE A 164 14.13 -5.08 2.39
C ILE A 164 13.30 -5.80 1.33
N LYS A 165 12.27 -6.48 1.78
CA LYS A 165 11.22 -7.05 0.93
C LYS A 165 9.85 -6.68 1.48
N THR A 166 8.86 -6.59 0.60
CA THR A 166 7.49 -6.30 1.01
C THR A 166 6.56 -7.45 0.66
N ILE A 167 5.50 -7.59 1.42
CA ILE A 167 4.36 -8.48 1.17
C ILE A 167 3.11 -7.60 1.15
N GLU A 168 2.44 -7.55 0.03
CA GLU A 168 1.34 -6.62 -0.21
C GLU A 168 0.17 -7.30 -0.92
N SER A 169 -1.02 -6.74 -0.76
CA SER A 169 -2.21 -7.21 -1.51
C SER A 169 -3.26 -6.09 -1.61
N PRO A 170 -3.27 -5.31 -2.70
CA PRO A 170 -2.33 -5.25 -3.83
C PRO A 170 -1.01 -4.53 -3.51
N ARG A 171 -0.03 -4.61 -4.39
CA ARG A 171 1.22 -3.85 -4.29
C ARG A 171 0.94 -2.38 -4.54
N ASP A 172 1.08 -1.56 -3.53
CA ASP A 172 0.84 -0.12 -3.62
C ASP A 172 1.80 0.72 -2.77
N LEU A 173 2.77 0.09 -2.10
CA LEU A 173 3.84 0.81 -1.44
C LEU A 173 4.79 1.42 -2.48
N MET A 174 5.01 2.73 -2.36
CA MET A 174 5.94 3.47 -3.22
C MET A 174 7.35 3.40 -2.60
N VAL A 175 8.06 2.33 -2.90
CA VAL A 175 9.41 2.04 -2.42
C VAL A 175 10.43 2.15 -3.56
N ASP A 176 11.72 2.14 -3.23
CA ASP A 176 12.79 2.19 -4.22
C ASP A 176 12.84 0.90 -5.06
N GLU A 177 13.38 0.98 -6.27
CA GLU A 177 13.43 -0.13 -7.25
C GLU A 177 14.23 -1.35 -6.75
N ASP A 178 15.11 -1.16 -5.79
CA ASP A 178 15.90 -2.24 -5.18
C ASP A 178 15.09 -3.06 -4.15
N VAL A 179 13.94 -2.56 -3.72
CA VAL A 179 13.04 -3.27 -2.80
C VAL A 179 12.16 -4.24 -3.57
N VAL A 180 12.27 -5.53 -3.27
CA VAL A 180 11.46 -6.55 -3.93
C VAL A 180 10.08 -6.63 -3.30
N GLN A 181 9.04 -6.40 -4.11
CA GLN A 181 7.65 -6.41 -3.67
C GLN A 181 6.97 -7.74 -4.07
N TYR A 182 6.48 -8.48 -3.09
CA TYR A 182 5.69 -9.70 -3.28
C TYR A 182 4.19 -9.40 -3.16
N SER A 183 3.39 -10.10 -3.96
CA SER A 183 1.92 -10.02 -3.90
C SER A 183 1.31 -11.39 -3.64
N PHE A 184 0.23 -11.45 -2.88
CA PHE A 184 -0.53 -12.69 -2.68
C PHE A 184 -1.54 -12.98 -3.78
N THR A 185 -1.65 -12.16 -4.81
CA THR A 185 -2.70 -12.32 -5.83
C THR A 185 -2.64 -13.68 -6.55
N HIS A 186 -1.42 -14.23 -6.70
CA HIS A 186 -1.19 -15.47 -7.44
C HIS A 186 -0.41 -16.53 -6.65
N TRP A 187 -0.15 -16.28 -5.35
CA TRP A 187 0.72 -17.10 -4.52
C TRP A 187 0.06 -17.42 -3.19
N THR A 188 0.47 -18.53 -2.58
CA THR A 188 0.04 -18.92 -1.25
C THR A 188 0.95 -18.35 -0.16
N HIS A 189 0.47 -18.31 1.08
CA HIS A 189 1.29 -17.92 2.24
C HIS A 189 2.53 -18.81 2.39
N ASP A 190 2.40 -20.11 2.13
CA ASP A 190 3.49 -21.06 2.21
C ASP A 190 4.59 -20.79 1.19
N GLU A 191 4.24 -20.49 -0.06
CA GLU A 191 5.21 -20.15 -1.10
C GLU A 191 5.95 -18.86 -0.79
N VAL A 192 5.25 -17.83 -0.35
CA VAL A 192 5.87 -16.55 0.05
C VAL A 192 6.77 -16.74 1.26
N ARG A 193 6.32 -17.52 2.27
CA ARG A 193 7.13 -17.86 3.44
C ARG A 193 8.44 -18.54 3.02
N ASP A 194 8.37 -19.57 2.21
CA ASP A 194 9.55 -20.35 1.81
C ASP A 194 10.56 -19.49 1.03
N ILE A 195 10.08 -18.62 0.13
CA ILE A 195 10.94 -17.68 -0.60
C ILE A 195 11.62 -16.70 0.35
N LEU A 196 10.89 -16.13 1.31
CA LEU A 196 11.44 -15.15 2.24
C LEU A 196 12.45 -15.81 3.21
N LEU A 197 12.17 -17.01 3.70
CA LEU A 197 13.09 -17.77 4.55
C LEU A 197 14.40 -18.10 3.83
N LEU A 198 14.33 -18.49 2.56
CA LEU A 198 15.50 -18.82 1.74
C LEU A 198 16.30 -17.59 1.31
N SER A 199 15.62 -16.48 1.04
CA SER A 199 16.25 -15.24 0.55
C SER A 199 16.76 -14.32 1.66
N ARG A 200 16.43 -14.58 2.93
CA ARG A 200 16.94 -13.94 4.15
C ARG A 200 17.06 -12.42 4.07
N PRO A 201 15.97 -11.66 3.88
CA PRO A 201 16.03 -10.20 3.97
C PRO A 201 16.34 -9.77 5.40
N ASP A 202 16.90 -8.57 5.57
CA ASP A 202 17.08 -7.97 6.90
C ASP A 202 15.74 -7.56 7.49
N TYR A 203 14.84 -7.02 6.64
CA TYR A 203 13.47 -6.64 7.01
C TYR A 203 12.46 -7.12 5.99
N THR A 204 11.30 -7.56 6.49
CA THR A 204 10.11 -7.78 5.69
C THR A 204 8.99 -6.85 6.15
N VAL A 205 8.46 -6.08 5.21
CA VAL A 205 7.27 -5.24 5.42
C VAL A 205 6.05 -6.05 5.04
N TYR A 206 5.13 -6.23 5.97
CA TYR A 206 3.87 -6.89 5.71
C TYR A 206 2.75 -5.85 5.72
N ASP A 207 2.38 -5.38 4.54
CA ASP A 207 1.31 -4.39 4.40
C ASP A 207 -0.04 -5.07 4.57
N GLU A 208 -0.66 -4.74 5.71
CA GLU A 208 -1.99 -5.17 6.10
C GLU A 208 -2.17 -6.66 6.49
N VAL A 209 -1.76 -6.98 7.70
CA VAL A 209 -2.04 -8.27 8.37
C VAL A 209 -3.53 -8.32 8.75
N ARG A 210 -4.33 -9.23 8.14
CA ARG A 210 -5.80 -9.24 8.23
C ARG A 210 -6.38 -10.48 8.89
N ASN A 211 -5.92 -11.65 8.48
CA ASN A 211 -6.51 -12.96 8.80
C ASN A 211 -5.51 -13.90 9.45
N THR A 212 -5.97 -15.04 9.96
CA THR A 212 -5.13 -16.00 10.68
C THR A 212 -3.88 -16.44 9.90
N PRO A 213 -3.95 -16.81 8.61
CA PRO A 213 -2.75 -17.14 7.83
C PRO A 213 -1.72 -16.01 7.75
N ASP A 214 -2.15 -14.73 7.74
CA ASP A 214 -1.25 -13.59 7.74
C ASP A 214 -0.48 -13.50 9.08
N PHE A 215 -1.18 -13.71 10.21
CA PHE A 215 -0.57 -13.72 11.55
C PHE A 215 0.39 -14.88 11.73
N GLU A 216 0.07 -16.05 11.17
CA GLU A 216 0.95 -17.21 11.18
C GLU A 216 2.21 -16.95 10.36
N LEU A 217 2.07 -16.42 9.14
CA LEU A 217 3.21 -16.03 8.31
C LEU A 217 4.09 -14.98 9.00
N TYR A 218 3.49 -13.94 9.58
CA TYR A 218 4.22 -12.92 10.35
C TYR A 218 5.02 -13.55 11.48
N LYS A 219 4.41 -14.46 12.27
CA LYS A 219 5.06 -15.22 13.35
C LYS A 219 6.23 -16.05 12.81
N ASP A 220 6.02 -16.81 11.75
CA ASP A 220 7.02 -17.73 11.20
C ASP A 220 8.26 -16.97 10.70
N LEU A 221 8.08 -15.90 9.97
CA LEU A 221 9.18 -15.04 9.51
C LEU A 221 9.94 -14.43 10.69
N ARG A 222 9.19 -13.95 11.70
CA ARG A 222 9.78 -13.35 12.87
C ARG A 222 10.64 -14.33 13.68
N LEU A 223 10.18 -15.57 13.87
CA LEU A 223 10.90 -16.59 14.64
C LEU A 223 12.21 -17.02 13.96
N THR A 224 12.43 -16.65 12.71
CA THR A 224 13.69 -16.87 11.98
C THR A 224 14.64 -15.65 12.00
N TRP A 225 14.40 -14.69 12.90
CA TRP A 225 15.21 -13.49 13.11
C TRP A 225 15.12 -12.43 11.98
N ILE A 226 14.20 -12.56 11.04
CA ILE A 226 13.90 -11.52 10.06
C ILE A 226 13.23 -10.35 10.81
N GLY A 227 13.72 -9.13 10.58
CA GLY A 227 13.05 -7.92 11.04
C GLY A 227 11.68 -7.78 10.40
N MET A 228 10.65 -7.49 11.18
CA MET A 228 9.28 -7.40 10.69
C MET A 228 8.69 -6.02 10.93
N LEU A 229 8.11 -5.44 9.89
CA LEU A 229 7.30 -4.24 9.96
C LEU A 229 5.89 -4.59 9.51
N GLY A 230 5.02 -4.90 10.46
CA GLY A 230 3.62 -5.30 10.19
C GLY A 230 2.68 -4.11 10.27
N VAL A 231 1.77 -4.04 9.32
CA VAL A 231 0.71 -3.04 9.28
C VAL A 231 -0.61 -3.68 9.67
N ILE A 232 -1.32 -3.08 10.62
CA ILE A 232 -2.57 -3.64 11.14
C ILE A 232 -3.59 -2.54 11.38
N HIS A 233 -4.85 -2.84 11.13
CA HIS A 233 -5.94 -1.93 11.50
C HIS A 233 -6.32 -2.12 12.96
N ALA A 234 -6.27 -1.05 13.74
CA ALA A 234 -6.71 -1.02 15.13
C ALA A 234 -7.30 0.35 15.48
N THR A 235 -8.21 0.38 16.44
CA THR A 235 -8.80 1.62 16.94
C THR A 235 -8.08 2.16 18.16
N LYS A 236 -7.29 1.32 18.82
CA LYS A 236 -6.45 1.65 19.98
C LYS A 236 -5.14 0.87 19.91
N PRO A 237 -4.06 1.35 20.53
CA PRO A 237 -2.77 0.65 20.52
C PRO A 237 -2.86 -0.81 21.00
N VAL A 238 -3.62 -1.05 22.07
CA VAL A 238 -3.78 -2.40 22.64
C VAL A 238 -4.53 -3.36 21.71
N ASP A 239 -5.46 -2.85 20.90
CA ASP A 239 -6.23 -3.67 19.96
C ASP A 239 -5.30 -4.32 18.93
N SER A 240 -4.18 -3.66 18.58
CA SER A 240 -3.17 -4.19 17.67
C SER A 240 -2.59 -5.51 18.15
N ILE A 241 -2.27 -5.58 19.43
CA ILE A 241 -1.75 -6.80 20.07
C ILE A 241 -2.87 -7.83 20.24
N GLN A 242 -4.08 -7.37 20.61
CA GLN A 242 -5.23 -8.27 20.82
C GLN A 242 -5.63 -9.03 19.56
N ARG A 243 -5.37 -8.48 18.36
CA ARG A 243 -5.64 -9.17 17.10
C ARG A 243 -4.79 -10.43 16.88
N PHE A 244 -3.66 -10.56 17.56
CA PHE A 244 -2.87 -11.79 17.56
C PHE A 244 -3.48 -12.89 18.45
N ILE A 245 -4.30 -12.51 19.44
CA ILE A 245 -4.96 -13.45 20.34
C ILE A 245 -5.98 -14.28 19.57
N GLY A 246 -5.82 -15.60 19.61
CA GLY A 246 -6.68 -16.52 18.86
C GLY A 246 -6.18 -16.83 17.42
N CYS A 247 -5.21 -16.08 16.91
CA CYS A 247 -4.54 -16.39 15.66
C CYS A 247 -3.23 -17.14 15.87
N ILE A 248 -2.50 -16.80 16.95
CA ILE A 248 -1.28 -17.49 17.37
C ILE A 248 -1.35 -17.77 18.88
N GLU A 249 -0.45 -18.61 19.37
CA GLU A 249 -0.36 -18.94 20.79
C GLU A 249 0.03 -17.71 21.63
N MET A 250 -0.71 -17.46 22.71
CA MET A 250 -0.57 -16.24 23.50
C MET A 250 0.86 -16.03 24.05
N TRP A 251 1.55 -17.10 24.39
CA TRP A 251 2.92 -17.03 24.94
C TRP A 251 3.98 -16.65 23.90
N ILE A 252 3.67 -16.76 22.60
CA ILE A 252 4.53 -16.36 21.48
C ILE A 252 4.44 -14.85 21.22
N ILE A 253 3.32 -14.20 21.52
CA ILE A 253 3.07 -12.78 21.19
C ILE A 253 4.23 -11.87 21.63
N PRO A 254 4.77 -11.96 22.85
CA PRO A 254 5.90 -11.12 23.27
C PRO A 254 7.22 -11.42 22.53
N GLN A 255 7.28 -12.53 21.82
CA GLN A 255 8.46 -12.91 21.03
C GLN A 255 8.37 -12.44 19.57
N VAL A 256 7.19 -12.05 19.13
CA VAL A 256 6.95 -11.63 17.73
C VAL A 256 6.64 -10.14 17.59
N ILE A 257 6.37 -9.43 18.68
CA ILE A 257 6.15 -7.98 18.71
C ILE A 257 7.01 -7.39 19.83
N ASP A 258 7.90 -6.46 19.50
CA ASP A 258 8.67 -5.69 20.50
C ASP A 258 8.19 -4.24 20.58
N THR A 259 7.68 -3.70 19.48
CA THR A 259 7.29 -2.29 19.39
C THR A 259 5.93 -2.14 18.69
N VAL A 260 5.07 -1.33 19.27
CA VAL A 260 3.79 -0.94 18.67
C VAL A 260 3.79 0.57 18.45
N ILE A 261 3.59 0.98 17.21
CA ILE A 261 3.41 2.37 16.82
C ILE A 261 1.94 2.58 16.52
N PHE A 262 1.33 3.52 17.22
CA PHE A 262 -0.04 3.92 16.94
C PHE A 262 -0.04 5.35 16.42
N ILE A 263 -0.58 5.55 15.21
CA ILE A 263 -0.67 6.85 14.58
C ILE A 263 -2.12 7.33 14.73
N ASP A 264 -2.32 8.45 15.41
CA ASP A 264 -3.62 9.06 15.71
C ASP A 264 -3.92 10.25 14.78
#